data_2d64f50d486c731e0bee762f6235d800
#
_entry.id   2d64f50d486c731e0bee762f6235d800
#
_cell.length_a   1.000
_cell.length_b   1.000
_cell.length_c   1.000
_cell.angle_alpha   90.00
_cell.angle_beta   90.00
_cell.angle_gamma   90.00
#
_symmetry.space_group_name_H-M   'P 1'
#
loop_
_entity.id
_entity.type
_entity.pdbx_description
1 polymer ?
#
loop_
_entity_poly.entity_id
_entity_poly.type
_entity_poly.pdbx_seq_one_letter_code
_entity_poly.pdbx_strand_id
1 'polypeptide(L)'
;MYCRTGTYTADFSDMGRRIVLNKRNLTEESVASALQLANQKWGATLITGNAEYKELCISAAVKYGLKLANPELSAEVERRRQALKQSQRHQAGIIAEEIALLKLADNPKIYVNPRTDKQQYKGRIVHLDEKRGFCVQLVGEHSLFVHRLDRLEVPISEGDTVKIAYLDDKTRARVKRYEGRRRTRSL
;
A
#
# COMPACT_ATOMS: atom_id res chain seq x y z
N MET A 1 6.89 -2.22 -28.07
CA MET A 1 5.49 -1.95 -28.41
C MET A 1 4.64 -2.69 -27.39
N TYR A 2 3.97 -1.97 -26.46
CA TYR A 2 3.12 -2.60 -25.44
C TYR A 2 1.68 -2.44 -25.90
N CYS A 3 1.01 -3.55 -26.22
CA CYS A 3 -0.39 -3.59 -26.61
C CYS A 3 -1.24 -4.13 -25.46
N ARG A 4 -2.31 -3.43 -25.10
CA ARG A 4 -3.41 -4.00 -24.32
C ARG A 4 -4.28 -4.82 -25.27
N THR A 5 -4.69 -6.01 -24.83
CA THR A 5 -5.56 -6.93 -25.57
C THR A 5 -6.89 -6.25 -25.96
N GLY A 6 -7.17 -6.13 -27.26
CA GLY A 6 -8.49 -5.83 -27.79
C GLY A 6 -8.61 -4.77 -28.89
N THR A 7 -7.71 -3.79 -28.95
CA THR A 7 -7.63 -2.81 -30.05
C THR A 7 -6.19 -2.39 -30.25
N TYR A 8 -5.68 -2.49 -31.49
CA TYR A 8 -4.28 -2.27 -31.87
C TYR A 8 -3.86 -0.77 -31.86
N THR A 9 -4.16 -0.04 -30.83
CA THR A 9 -3.62 1.31 -30.62
C THR A 9 -2.67 1.27 -29.43
N ALA A 10 -1.36 1.39 -29.71
CA ALA A 10 -0.37 1.52 -28.65
C ALA A 10 -0.63 2.79 -27.85
N ASP A 11 -0.72 2.68 -26.52
CA ASP A 11 -0.95 3.82 -25.62
C ASP A 11 0.23 4.81 -25.67
N PHE A 12 1.43 4.32 -25.97
CA PHE A 12 2.64 5.13 -26.16
C PHE A 12 3.64 4.46 -27.09
N SER A 13 4.55 5.25 -27.65
CA SER A 13 5.65 4.83 -28.51
C SER A 13 6.99 5.18 -27.91
N ASP A 14 7.88 4.20 -27.81
CA ASP A 14 9.27 4.40 -27.39
C ASP A 14 10.13 4.75 -28.62
N MET A 15 10.64 5.98 -28.64
CA MET A 15 11.49 6.52 -29.73
C MET A 15 12.99 6.50 -29.35
N GLY A 16 13.39 5.67 -28.39
CA GLY A 16 14.77 5.52 -27.92
C GLY A 16 15.20 6.60 -26.93
N ARG A 17 15.17 7.87 -27.30
CA ARG A 17 15.52 9.02 -26.45
C ARG A 17 14.31 9.72 -25.80
N ARG A 18 13.11 9.37 -26.21
CA ARG A 18 11.85 9.90 -25.70
C ARG A 18 10.74 8.87 -25.81
N ILE A 19 9.76 8.98 -24.91
CA ILE A 19 8.51 8.24 -24.98
C ILE A 19 7.41 9.23 -25.32
N VAL A 20 6.60 8.92 -26.34
CA VAL A 20 5.51 9.76 -26.83
C VAL A 20 4.19 9.05 -26.51
N LEU A 21 3.33 9.69 -25.73
CA LEU A 21 1.98 9.19 -25.44
C LEU A 21 0.99 9.62 -26.52
N ASN A 22 0.05 8.73 -26.83
CA ASN A 22 -1.03 9.02 -27.75
C ASN A 22 -2.10 9.86 -27.04
N LYS A 23 -2.37 11.07 -27.54
CA LYS A 23 -3.33 12.03 -26.94
C LYS A 23 -4.76 11.49 -26.81
N ARG A 24 -5.13 10.47 -27.57
CA ARG A 24 -6.50 9.92 -27.56
C ARG A 24 -6.78 9.01 -26.37
N ASN A 25 -5.74 8.49 -25.69
CA ASN A 25 -5.86 7.48 -24.63
C ASN A 25 -5.02 7.88 -23.38
N LEU A 26 -5.05 9.15 -22.99
CA LEU A 26 -4.38 9.61 -21.78
C LEU A 26 -5.16 9.18 -20.53
N THR A 27 -4.81 8.01 -20.02
CA THR A 27 -5.28 7.53 -18.72
C THR A 27 -4.11 7.55 -17.71
N GLU A 28 -4.42 7.60 -16.42
CA GLU A 28 -3.38 7.52 -15.38
C GLU A 28 -2.53 6.26 -15.53
N GLU A 29 -3.14 5.13 -15.93
CA GLU A 29 -2.45 3.87 -16.12
C GLU A 29 -1.48 3.89 -17.32
N SER A 30 -1.88 4.49 -18.45
CA SER A 30 -1.01 4.62 -19.63
C SER A 30 0.17 5.54 -19.35
N VAL A 31 -0.07 6.64 -18.64
CA VAL A 31 0.98 7.57 -18.17
C VAL A 31 1.93 6.88 -17.19
N ALA A 32 1.39 6.14 -16.22
CA ALA A 32 2.21 5.41 -15.24
C ALA A 32 3.11 4.38 -15.91
N SER A 33 2.57 3.60 -16.86
CA SER A 33 3.35 2.60 -17.61
C SER A 33 4.48 3.22 -18.42
N ALA A 34 4.20 4.34 -19.11
CA ALA A 34 5.20 5.07 -19.87
C ALA A 34 6.30 5.66 -18.97
N LEU A 35 5.91 6.24 -17.81
CA LEU A 35 6.85 6.79 -16.84
C LEU A 35 7.70 5.70 -16.17
N GLN A 36 7.13 4.54 -15.87
CA GLN A 36 7.88 3.41 -15.32
C GLN A 36 8.97 2.96 -16.29
N LEU A 37 8.62 2.79 -17.58
CA LEU A 37 9.59 2.46 -18.62
C LEU A 37 10.67 3.54 -18.73
N ALA A 38 10.29 4.81 -18.74
CA ALA A 38 11.22 5.94 -18.80
C ALA A 38 12.18 5.96 -17.61
N ASN A 39 11.66 5.76 -16.39
CA ASN A 39 12.48 5.70 -15.17
C ASN A 39 13.42 4.49 -15.14
N GLN A 40 13.00 3.34 -15.68
CA GLN A 40 13.89 2.17 -15.83
C GLN A 40 15.04 2.46 -16.78
N LYS A 41 14.79 3.18 -17.89
CA LYS A 41 15.81 3.50 -18.90
C LYS A 41 16.75 4.61 -18.47
N TRP A 42 16.23 5.66 -17.84
CA TRP A 42 16.96 6.93 -17.64
C TRP A 42 17.04 7.39 -16.19
N GLY A 43 16.43 6.66 -15.25
CA GLY A 43 16.41 6.99 -13.81
C GLY A 43 15.45 8.10 -13.45
N ALA A 44 15.52 9.26 -14.12
CA ALA A 44 14.57 10.37 -13.96
C ALA A 44 14.12 10.88 -15.31
N THR A 45 12.86 11.30 -15.42
CA THR A 45 12.22 11.65 -16.69
C THR A 45 11.84 13.12 -16.74
N LEU A 46 12.28 13.83 -17.80
CA LEU A 46 11.84 15.19 -18.08
C LEU A 46 10.46 15.15 -18.75
N ILE A 47 9.48 15.83 -18.15
CA ILE A 47 8.11 15.87 -18.62
C ILE A 47 7.88 17.15 -19.44
N THR A 48 7.37 16.99 -20.66
CA THR A 48 6.92 18.09 -21.52
C THR A 48 5.48 17.85 -21.93
N GLY A 49 4.64 18.86 -21.88
CA GLY A 49 3.23 18.74 -22.20
C GLY A 49 2.38 19.83 -21.54
N ASN A 50 1.06 19.72 -21.72
CA ASN A 50 0.10 20.64 -21.09
C ASN A 50 -0.05 20.39 -19.58
N ALA A 51 -0.78 21.24 -18.89
CA ALA A 51 -0.98 21.16 -17.45
C ALA A 51 -1.68 19.87 -17.03
N GLU A 52 -2.68 19.41 -17.77
CA GLU A 52 -3.43 18.19 -17.50
C GLU A 52 -2.53 16.95 -17.55
N TYR A 53 -1.69 16.85 -18.58
CA TYR A 53 -0.71 15.75 -18.68
C TYR A 53 0.31 15.78 -17.55
N LYS A 54 0.83 16.98 -17.18
CA LYS A 54 1.75 17.12 -16.06
C LYS A 54 1.12 16.68 -14.74
N GLU A 55 -0.18 16.97 -14.54
CA GLU A 55 -0.92 16.52 -13.35
C GLU A 55 -1.04 15.00 -13.28
N LEU A 56 -1.34 14.32 -14.39
CA LEU A 56 -1.34 12.86 -14.46
C LEU A 56 0.05 12.29 -14.15
N CYS A 57 1.12 12.94 -14.65
CA CYS A 57 2.50 12.51 -14.33
C CYS A 57 2.83 12.68 -12.85
N ILE A 58 2.40 13.76 -12.20
CA ILE A 58 2.57 13.97 -10.76
C ILE A 58 1.83 12.88 -9.98
N SER A 59 0.56 12.63 -10.30
CA SER A 59 -0.26 11.60 -9.64
C SER A 59 0.37 10.21 -9.76
N ALA A 60 0.80 9.84 -10.96
CA ALA A 60 1.50 8.58 -11.20
C ALA A 60 2.84 8.52 -10.43
N ALA A 61 3.62 9.62 -10.41
CA ALA A 61 4.89 9.67 -9.69
C ALA A 61 4.70 9.52 -8.19
N VAL A 62 3.68 10.14 -7.60
CA VAL A 62 3.32 9.99 -6.18
C VAL A 62 2.97 8.54 -5.85
N LYS A 63 2.09 7.93 -6.66
CA LYS A 63 1.54 6.58 -6.44
C LYS A 63 2.58 5.48 -6.59
N TYR A 64 3.43 5.58 -7.62
CA TYR A 64 4.39 4.53 -7.99
C TYR A 64 5.84 4.83 -7.61
N GLY A 65 6.10 5.91 -6.91
CA GLY A 65 7.45 6.24 -6.44
C GLY A 65 8.41 6.71 -7.54
N LEU A 66 7.90 7.18 -8.70
CA LEU A 66 8.70 7.54 -9.86
C LEU A 66 9.40 8.89 -9.69
N LYS A 67 10.54 9.07 -10.38
CA LYS A 67 11.35 10.29 -10.33
C LYS A 67 11.08 11.15 -11.57
N LEU A 68 10.81 12.43 -11.34
CA LEU A 68 10.68 13.44 -12.40
C LEU A 68 11.92 14.34 -12.38
N ALA A 69 12.41 14.69 -13.57
CA ALA A 69 13.62 15.55 -13.71
C ALA A 69 13.27 17.05 -13.67
N ASN A 70 12.00 17.43 -13.88
CA ASN A 70 11.56 18.82 -13.76
C ASN A 70 11.58 19.25 -12.29
N PRO A 71 12.31 20.31 -11.90
CA PRO A 71 12.41 20.73 -10.50
C PRO A 71 11.06 21.06 -9.87
N GLU A 72 10.19 21.80 -10.61
CA GLU A 72 8.87 22.21 -10.17
C GLU A 72 7.93 21.01 -9.95
N LEU A 73 7.94 20.00 -10.85
CA LEU A 73 7.11 18.80 -10.73
C LEU A 73 7.63 17.88 -9.62
N SER A 74 8.95 17.77 -9.49
CA SER A 74 9.59 16.99 -8.43
C SER A 74 9.26 17.54 -7.05
N ALA A 75 9.31 18.87 -6.87
CA ALA A 75 8.93 19.53 -5.62
C ALA A 75 7.45 19.26 -5.26
N GLU A 76 6.55 19.33 -6.24
CA GLU A 76 5.13 19.04 -6.05
C GLU A 76 4.88 17.57 -5.69
N VAL A 77 5.56 16.63 -6.35
CA VAL A 77 5.51 15.20 -6.02
C VAL A 77 5.93 14.97 -4.58
N GLU A 78 7.02 15.58 -4.13
CA GLU A 78 7.50 15.42 -2.76
C GLU A 78 6.55 16.05 -1.75
N ARG A 79 6.00 17.22 -2.04
CA ARG A 79 4.97 17.86 -1.20
C ARG A 79 3.75 16.96 -1.02
N ARG A 80 3.24 16.36 -2.09
CA ARG A 80 2.08 15.43 -2.02
C ARG A 80 2.41 14.14 -1.27
N ARG A 81 3.61 13.60 -1.44
CA ARG A 81 4.07 12.44 -0.68
C ARG A 81 4.13 12.72 0.82
N GLN A 82 4.64 13.89 1.20
CA GLN A 82 4.70 14.30 2.61
C GLN A 82 3.30 14.49 3.20
N ALA A 83 2.38 15.12 2.48
CA ALA A 83 0.99 15.29 2.90
C ALA A 83 0.28 13.92 3.10
N LEU A 84 0.50 12.97 2.18
CA LEU A 84 -0.01 11.60 2.31
C LEU A 84 0.55 10.88 3.55
N LYS A 85 1.86 10.97 3.79
CA LYS A 85 2.50 10.39 4.99
C LYS A 85 1.95 11.00 6.28
N GLN A 86 1.73 12.32 6.28
CA GLN A 86 1.18 13.02 7.45
C GLN A 86 -0.26 12.62 7.72
N SER A 87 -1.11 12.52 6.70
CA SER A 87 -2.48 12.03 6.81
C SER A 87 -2.52 10.58 7.33
N GLN A 88 -1.67 9.70 6.81
CA GLN A 88 -1.57 8.32 7.30
C GLN A 88 -1.13 8.26 8.77
N ARG A 89 -0.18 9.10 9.20
CA ARG A 89 0.24 9.18 10.61
C ARG A 89 -0.89 9.66 11.51
N HIS A 90 -1.65 10.65 11.07
CA HIS A 90 -2.80 11.16 11.82
C HIS A 90 -3.89 10.08 11.99
N GLN A 91 -4.26 9.37 10.91
CA GLN A 91 -5.17 8.24 10.98
C GLN A 91 -4.66 7.13 11.90
N ALA A 92 -3.36 6.82 11.82
CA ALA A 92 -2.73 5.84 12.69
C ALA A 92 -2.82 6.23 14.18
N GLY A 93 -2.66 7.52 14.49
CA GLY A 93 -2.82 8.06 15.84
C GLY A 93 -4.26 7.87 16.38
N ILE A 94 -5.26 8.23 15.58
CA ILE A 94 -6.69 8.05 15.94
C ILE A 94 -7.00 6.57 16.21
N ILE A 95 -6.55 5.66 15.35
CA ILE A 95 -6.74 4.23 15.54
C ILE A 95 -6.05 3.74 16.82
N ALA A 96 -4.84 4.21 17.11
CA ALA A 96 -4.11 3.83 18.31
C ALA A 96 -4.83 4.27 19.59
N GLU A 97 -5.37 5.49 19.63
CA GLU A 97 -6.15 6.00 20.75
C GLU A 97 -7.44 5.19 20.95
N GLU A 98 -8.16 4.88 19.88
CA GLU A 98 -9.38 4.08 19.93
C GLU A 98 -9.11 2.67 20.46
N ILE A 99 -8.03 2.02 20.02
CA ILE A 99 -7.62 0.71 20.51
C ILE A 99 -7.26 0.74 21.99
N ALA A 100 -6.60 1.81 22.44
CA ALA A 100 -6.29 1.99 23.84
C ALA A 100 -7.57 2.10 24.70
N LEU A 101 -8.61 2.75 24.19
CA LEU A 101 -9.91 2.85 24.84
C LEU A 101 -10.67 1.52 24.92
N LEU A 102 -10.46 0.61 23.96
CA LEU A 102 -11.10 -0.71 23.94
C LEU A 102 -10.56 -1.68 25.01
N LYS A 103 -9.54 -1.31 25.76
CA LYS A 103 -8.93 -2.12 26.84
C LYS A 103 -8.65 -3.57 26.42
N LEU A 104 -8.17 -3.77 25.20
CA LEU A 104 -7.92 -5.10 24.60
C LEU A 104 -6.75 -5.86 25.26
N ALA A 105 -5.90 -5.18 26.01
CA ALA A 105 -4.81 -5.77 26.80
C ALA A 105 -4.43 -4.84 27.95
N ASP A 106 -3.82 -5.39 28.99
CA ASP A 106 -3.26 -4.59 30.09
C ASP A 106 -2.00 -3.88 29.63
N ASN A 107 -1.97 -2.56 29.77
CA ASN A 107 -0.84 -1.70 29.39
C ASN A 107 -0.30 -1.99 27.97
N PRO A 108 -1.13 -1.83 26.91
CA PRO A 108 -0.82 -2.30 25.58
C PRO A 108 0.28 -1.47 24.91
N LYS A 109 1.21 -2.16 24.24
CA LYS A 109 2.10 -1.55 23.23
C LYS A 109 1.41 -1.65 21.87
N ILE A 110 1.01 -0.51 21.31
CA ILE A 110 0.25 -0.45 20.06
C ILE A 110 1.20 -0.14 18.90
N TYR A 111 1.19 -1.01 17.89
CA TYR A 111 1.99 -0.87 16.68
C TYR A 111 1.05 -0.70 15.49
N VAL A 112 0.92 0.54 14.99
CA VAL A 112 0.15 0.84 13.79
C VAL A 112 1.07 0.77 12.57
N ASN A 113 0.61 0.11 11.51
CA ASN A 113 1.40 -0.19 10.32
C ASN A 113 2.71 -0.94 10.68
N PRO A 114 2.59 -2.19 11.11
CA PRO A 114 3.76 -3.00 11.46
C PRO A 114 4.75 -3.03 10.28
N ARG A 115 6.04 -3.13 10.62
CA ARG A 115 7.09 -3.21 9.61
C ARG A 115 6.80 -4.35 8.65
N THR A 116 6.94 -4.06 7.35
CA THR A 116 6.62 -5.00 6.27
C THR A 116 7.83 -5.81 5.79
N ASP A 117 9.02 -5.51 6.31
CA ASP A 117 10.28 -6.14 5.92
C ASP A 117 10.44 -7.50 6.60
N LYS A 118 9.97 -8.56 5.97
CA LYS A 118 10.15 -9.97 6.38
C LYS A 118 9.66 -10.31 7.79
N GLN A 119 8.79 -9.48 8.38
CA GLN A 119 8.30 -9.74 9.72
C GLN A 119 7.04 -10.60 9.74
N GLN A 120 6.95 -11.41 10.80
CA GLN A 120 5.86 -12.34 11.01
C GLN A 120 5.24 -12.09 12.38
N TYR A 121 3.92 -11.99 12.40
CA TYR A 121 3.15 -11.75 13.61
C TYR A 121 2.23 -12.94 13.86
N LYS A 122 2.39 -13.63 15.01
CA LYS A 122 1.54 -14.75 15.40
C LYS A 122 0.75 -14.39 16.63
N GLY A 123 -0.58 -14.40 16.53
CA GLY A 123 -1.45 -14.04 17.64
C GLY A 123 -2.93 -14.15 17.27
N ARG A 124 -3.76 -13.75 18.23
CA ARG A 124 -5.21 -13.79 18.09
C ARG A 124 -5.71 -12.45 17.53
N ILE A 125 -6.69 -12.49 16.62
CA ILE A 125 -7.42 -11.30 16.20
C ILE A 125 -8.40 -10.93 17.32
N VAL A 126 -8.21 -9.78 17.93
CA VAL A 126 -8.98 -9.31 19.07
C VAL A 126 -10.00 -8.25 18.70
N HIS A 127 -9.86 -7.63 17.54
CA HIS A 127 -10.81 -6.66 17.00
C HIS A 127 -10.77 -6.65 15.48
N LEU A 128 -11.94 -6.49 14.84
CA LEU A 128 -12.10 -6.39 13.39
C LEU A 128 -13.04 -5.22 13.07
N ASP A 129 -12.52 -4.21 12.37
CA ASP A 129 -13.31 -3.10 11.83
C ASP A 129 -13.33 -3.18 10.30
N GLU A 130 -14.35 -3.83 9.77
CA GLU A 130 -14.53 -3.97 8.32
C GLU A 130 -14.84 -2.63 7.64
N LYS A 131 -15.55 -1.72 8.33
CA LYS A 131 -15.93 -0.41 7.77
C LYS A 131 -14.71 0.47 7.53
N ARG A 132 -13.76 0.45 8.46
CA ARG A 132 -12.51 1.21 8.37
C ARG A 132 -11.38 0.41 7.72
N GLY A 133 -11.59 -0.89 7.48
CA GLY A 133 -10.66 -1.76 6.75
C GLY A 133 -9.41 -2.14 7.55
N PHE A 134 -9.53 -2.35 8.86
CA PHE A 134 -8.41 -2.83 9.67
C PHE A 134 -8.80 -3.94 10.66
N CYS A 135 -7.81 -4.66 11.13
CA CYS A 135 -7.94 -5.58 12.27
C CYS A 135 -6.81 -5.36 13.27
N VAL A 136 -7.06 -5.78 14.51
CA VAL A 136 -6.10 -5.73 15.62
C VAL A 136 -5.73 -7.14 16.02
N GLN A 137 -4.44 -7.45 15.99
CA GLN A 137 -3.87 -8.72 16.41
C GLN A 137 -3.14 -8.56 17.73
N LEU A 138 -3.49 -9.37 18.73
CA LEU A 138 -2.75 -9.48 19.98
C LEU A 138 -1.62 -10.49 19.79
N VAL A 139 -0.38 -10.04 19.94
CA VAL A 139 0.84 -10.83 19.83
C VAL A 139 1.52 -10.86 21.20
N GLY A 140 1.61 -12.05 21.79
CA GLY A 140 2.01 -12.16 23.19
C GLY A 140 0.92 -11.59 24.13
N GLU A 141 1.34 -11.06 25.28
CA GLU A 141 0.42 -10.60 26.31
C GLU A 141 0.03 -9.11 26.19
N HIS A 142 0.91 -8.28 25.61
CA HIS A 142 0.75 -6.81 25.68
C HIS A 142 0.94 -6.10 24.32
N SER A 143 1.24 -6.81 23.23
CA SER A 143 1.54 -6.16 21.96
C SER A 143 0.36 -6.25 20.99
N LEU A 144 -0.21 -5.12 20.63
CA LEU A 144 -1.32 -5.00 19.68
C LEU A 144 -0.76 -4.50 18.34
N PHE A 145 -1.01 -5.25 17.27
CA PHE A 145 -0.62 -4.91 15.91
C PHE A 145 -1.86 -4.62 15.07
N VAL A 146 -1.89 -3.44 14.45
CA VAL A 146 -2.96 -3.02 13.55
C VAL A 146 -2.57 -3.34 12.13
N HIS A 147 -3.33 -4.22 11.50
CA HIS A 147 -3.14 -4.63 10.10
C HIS A 147 -4.27 -4.10 9.24
N ARG A 148 -3.95 -3.64 8.03
CA ARG A 148 -4.96 -3.26 7.04
C ARG A 148 -5.53 -4.50 6.36
N LEU A 149 -6.85 -4.59 6.22
CA LEU A 149 -7.53 -5.74 5.63
C LEU A 149 -7.24 -5.87 4.13
N ASP A 150 -7.10 -4.76 3.41
CA ASP A 150 -6.75 -4.73 1.98
C ASP A 150 -5.35 -5.31 1.67
N ARG A 151 -4.51 -5.43 2.68
CA ARG A 151 -3.17 -6.04 2.58
C ARG A 151 -3.13 -7.53 2.90
N LEU A 152 -4.21 -8.12 3.36
CA LEU A 152 -4.26 -9.54 3.69
C LEU A 152 -4.69 -10.36 2.47
N GLU A 153 -4.03 -11.50 2.23
CA GLU A 153 -4.38 -12.40 1.11
C GLU A 153 -5.72 -13.10 1.32
N VAL A 154 -6.13 -13.29 2.58
CA VAL A 154 -7.33 -14.06 2.95
C VAL A 154 -8.12 -13.28 3.98
N PRO A 155 -9.46 -13.29 3.90
CA PRO A 155 -10.30 -12.71 4.94
C PRO A 155 -10.08 -13.41 6.28
N ILE A 156 -10.15 -12.66 7.36
CA ILE A 156 -10.00 -13.14 8.74
C ILE A 156 -11.23 -12.76 9.55
N SER A 157 -11.41 -13.42 10.69
CA SER A 157 -12.50 -13.16 11.61
C SER A 157 -11.98 -12.82 13.01
N GLU A 158 -12.77 -12.08 13.77
CA GLU A 158 -12.47 -11.84 15.17
C GLU A 158 -12.44 -13.17 15.93
N GLY A 159 -11.44 -13.34 16.79
CA GLY A 159 -11.18 -14.59 17.50
C GLY A 159 -10.22 -15.56 16.80
N ASP A 160 -9.98 -15.39 15.49
CA ASP A 160 -9.03 -16.22 14.77
C ASP A 160 -7.62 -16.14 15.36
N THR A 161 -6.94 -17.27 15.49
CA THR A 161 -5.50 -17.29 15.78
C THR A 161 -4.77 -17.45 14.45
N VAL A 162 -4.03 -16.42 14.05
CA VAL A 162 -3.38 -16.36 12.75
C VAL A 162 -1.91 -15.99 12.85
N LYS A 163 -1.16 -16.38 11.83
CA LYS A 163 0.17 -15.86 11.54
C LYS A 163 0.07 -15.00 10.31
N ILE A 164 0.36 -13.70 10.45
CA ILE A 164 0.42 -12.73 9.37
C ILE A 164 1.90 -12.51 9.05
N ALA A 165 2.30 -12.78 7.81
CA ALA A 165 3.68 -12.65 7.35
C ALA A 165 3.76 -11.67 6.19
N TYR A 166 4.49 -10.57 6.38
CA TYR A 166 4.81 -9.62 5.32
C TYR A 166 6.05 -10.11 4.59
N LEU A 167 5.90 -10.40 3.32
CA LEU A 167 6.97 -10.82 2.43
C LEU A 167 7.39 -9.60 1.60
N ASP A 168 8.68 -9.29 1.64
CA ASP A 168 9.38 -8.24 0.89
C ASP A 168 8.51 -7.39 -0.04
N ASP A 169 8.41 -6.09 0.21
CA ASP A 169 7.89 -5.03 -0.68
C ASP A 169 6.56 -5.31 -1.42
N LYS A 170 5.97 -6.48 -1.20
CA LYS A 170 4.70 -6.88 -1.80
C LYS A 170 3.55 -6.40 -0.96
N THR A 171 2.58 -5.86 -1.64
CA THR A 171 1.40 -5.21 -1.10
C THR A 171 0.51 -6.11 -0.24
N ARG A 172 0.71 -7.44 -0.25
CA ARG A 172 -0.13 -8.40 0.46
C ARG A 172 0.65 -9.30 1.41
N ALA A 173 0.11 -9.46 2.61
CA ALA A 173 0.64 -10.34 3.64
C ALA A 173 -0.02 -11.71 3.57
N ARG A 174 0.78 -12.78 3.69
CA ARG A 174 0.28 -14.14 3.81
C ARG A 174 -0.32 -14.37 5.19
N VAL A 175 -1.48 -15.01 5.20
CA VAL A 175 -2.19 -15.35 6.43
C VAL A 175 -2.28 -16.87 6.56
N LYS A 176 -1.74 -17.41 7.66
CA LYS A 176 -1.92 -18.83 8.03
C LYS A 176 -2.76 -18.92 9.29
N ARG A 177 -3.93 -19.58 9.21
CA ARG A 177 -4.77 -19.85 10.37
C ARG A 177 -4.22 -21.02 11.18
N TYR A 178 -4.37 -20.93 12.49
CA TYR A 178 -4.12 -22.03 13.41
C TYR A 178 -5.45 -22.41 14.03
N GLU A 179 -5.95 -23.58 13.70
CA GLU A 179 -7.05 -24.18 14.44
C GLU A 179 -6.58 -24.44 15.87
N GLY A 180 -7.17 -23.75 16.84
CA GLY A 180 -6.90 -24.05 18.25
C GLY A 180 -7.29 -25.49 18.51
N ARG A 181 -6.36 -26.32 18.99
CA ARG A 181 -6.72 -27.63 19.57
C ARG A 181 -7.82 -27.35 20.60
N ARG A 182 -9.06 -27.67 20.30
CA ARG A 182 -10.10 -27.81 21.33
C ARG A 182 -9.56 -28.83 22.32
N ARG A 183 -9.10 -28.36 23.47
CA ARG A 183 -8.94 -29.24 24.63
C ARG A 183 -10.36 -29.70 25.00
N THR A 184 -10.77 -30.85 24.49
CA THR A 184 -11.87 -31.59 25.08
C THR A 184 -11.42 -31.91 26.51
N ARG A 185 -11.92 -31.14 27.46
CA ARG A 185 -11.95 -31.59 28.87
C ARG A 185 -12.96 -32.75 28.87
N SER A 186 -12.45 -33.95 28.90
CA SER A 186 -13.20 -35.10 29.37
C SER A 186 -13.52 -34.87 30.85
N LEU A 187 -14.81 -34.84 31.16
CA LEU A 187 -15.34 -34.93 32.51
C LEU A 187 -15.15 -36.32 33.04
#